data_c69e6dd53dde79be6e09e9d19e0f51c7
#
_entry.id   c69e6dd53dde79be6e09e9d19e0f51c7
#
_cell.length_a   1.000
_cell.length_b   1.000
_cell.length_c   1.000
_cell.angle_alpha   90.00
_cell.angle_beta   90.00
_cell.angle_gamma   90.00
#
_symmetry.space_group_name_H-M   'P 1'
#
loop_
_entity.id
_entity.type
_entity.pdbx_description
1 polymer ?
#
loop_
_entity_poly.entity_id
_entity_poly.type
_entity_poly.pdbx_seq_one_letter_code
_entity_poly.pdbx_strand_id
1 'polypeptide(L)'
;EYTMVVIKKLDDMKKMINKICLFLFIALIAVSCEDFPVDEDGLLITTRAECYVSNFDLYNTDHQTIKLGNAYVDTTAQVAIMYVKFGTPINNVWPRISLCEDAKLAPKITDWMDFSGSKMNMEFIEGDWKSGNPSDQLGERIVNNPSAFPSTAKRFTVIAGNREIKKEYIFLIVERPLQ
;
A
#
# COMPACT_ATOMS: atom_id res chain seq x y z
N GLU A 1 -42.13 24.41 60.62
CA GLU A 1 -42.78 24.18 59.30
C GLU A 1 -41.94 24.68 58.14
N TYR A 2 -41.32 25.86 58.23
CA TYR A 2 -40.51 26.48 57.17
C TYR A 2 -39.27 25.67 56.79
N THR A 3 -38.62 25.04 57.74
CA THR A 3 -37.35 24.27 57.51
C THR A 3 -37.60 22.99 56.69
N MET A 4 -38.73 22.33 56.86
CA MET A 4 -39.07 21.13 56.12
C MET A 4 -39.38 21.40 54.65
N VAL A 5 -39.99 22.53 54.35
CA VAL A 5 -40.29 22.95 52.96
C VAL A 5 -39.00 23.30 52.19
N VAL A 6 -38.04 23.94 52.85
CA VAL A 6 -36.73 24.26 52.24
C VAL A 6 -35.94 23.00 51.94
N ILE A 7 -35.89 22.03 52.84
CA ILE A 7 -35.18 20.75 52.65
C ILE A 7 -35.77 19.98 51.47
N LYS A 8 -37.11 19.92 51.36
CA LYS A 8 -37.79 19.22 50.26
C LYS A 8 -37.46 19.88 48.90
N LYS A 9 -37.44 21.21 48.85
CA LYS A 9 -37.11 21.96 47.64
C LYS A 9 -35.62 21.76 47.21
N LEU A 10 -34.71 21.63 48.18
CA LEU A 10 -33.30 21.32 47.92
C LEU A 10 -33.11 19.91 47.33
N ASP A 11 -33.87 18.93 47.85
CA ASP A 11 -33.82 17.55 47.36
C ASP A 11 -34.41 17.42 45.95
N ASP A 12 -35.48 18.15 45.65
CA ASP A 12 -36.06 18.17 44.31
C ASP A 12 -35.12 18.85 43.29
N MET A 13 -34.42 19.92 43.71
CA MET A 13 -33.40 20.56 42.87
C MET A 13 -32.20 19.62 42.59
N LYS A 14 -31.69 18.90 43.61
CA LYS A 14 -30.61 17.92 43.42
C LYS A 14 -31.02 16.80 42.46
N LYS A 15 -32.26 16.27 42.57
CA LYS A 15 -32.76 15.26 41.64
C LYS A 15 -32.90 15.79 40.22
N MET A 16 -33.28 17.06 40.05
CA MET A 16 -33.38 17.69 38.74
C MET A 16 -32.01 17.90 38.11
N ILE A 17 -31.01 18.39 38.89
CA ILE A 17 -29.64 18.57 38.45
C ILE A 17 -29.03 17.22 38.03
N ASN A 18 -29.20 16.15 38.79
CA ASN A 18 -28.70 14.82 38.44
C ASN A 18 -29.32 14.29 37.13
N LYS A 19 -30.61 14.53 36.88
CA LYS A 19 -31.25 14.15 35.63
C LYS A 19 -30.70 14.94 34.45
N ILE A 20 -30.45 16.23 34.61
CA ILE A 20 -29.88 17.10 33.58
C ILE A 20 -28.44 16.69 33.28
N CYS A 21 -27.60 16.42 34.30
CA CYS A 21 -26.28 15.92 34.13
C CYS A 21 -26.20 14.56 33.42
N LEU A 22 -27.10 13.64 33.78
CA LEU A 22 -27.22 12.34 33.12
C LEU A 22 -27.63 12.48 31.65
N PHE A 23 -28.56 13.39 31.34
CA PHE A 23 -29.02 13.64 29.98
C PHE A 23 -27.88 14.29 29.11
N LEU A 24 -27.15 15.23 29.70
CA LEU A 24 -25.97 15.84 29.06
C LEU A 24 -24.86 14.81 28.81
N PHE A 25 -24.64 13.89 29.75
CA PHE A 25 -23.62 12.82 29.59
C PHE A 25 -24.01 11.84 28.49
N ILE A 26 -25.27 11.45 28.39
CA ILE A 26 -25.79 10.59 27.31
C ILE A 26 -25.71 11.32 25.96
N ALA A 27 -26.02 12.61 25.91
CA ALA A 27 -25.90 13.41 24.67
C ALA A 27 -24.45 13.55 24.18
N LEU A 28 -23.50 13.67 25.10
CA LEU A 28 -22.08 13.72 24.77
C LEU A 28 -21.56 12.38 24.20
N ILE A 29 -22.05 11.24 24.67
CA ILE A 29 -21.68 9.92 24.14
C ILE A 29 -22.28 9.69 22.75
N ALA A 30 -23.47 10.20 22.48
CA ALA A 30 -24.16 10.05 21.19
C ALA A 30 -23.49 10.85 20.03
N VAL A 31 -22.73 11.91 20.34
CA VAL A 31 -22.03 12.73 19.32
C VAL A 31 -20.61 12.21 19.03
N SER A 32 -20.12 11.23 19.81
CA SER A 32 -18.74 10.72 19.72
C SER A 32 -18.52 9.64 18.67
N CYS A 33 -19.53 9.22 17.93
CA CYS A 33 -19.35 8.30 16.80
C CYS A 33 -19.38 9.12 15.48
N GLU A 34 -18.29 9.78 15.15
CA GLU A 34 -18.04 10.11 13.75
C GLU A 34 -17.67 8.81 13.04
N ASP A 35 -18.54 8.33 12.16
CA ASP A 35 -18.21 7.26 11.25
C ASP A 35 -17.07 7.76 10.35
N PHE A 36 -15.86 7.22 10.57
CA PHE A 36 -14.73 7.51 9.70
C PHE A 36 -15.10 7.09 8.27
N PRO A 37 -14.86 7.93 7.27
CA PRO A 37 -15.15 7.58 5.89
C PRO A 37 -14.29 6.38 5.47
N VAL A 38 -14.95 5.32 5.04
CA VAL A 38 -14.32 4.10 4.52
C VAL A 38 -14.69 3.92 3.05
N ASP A 39 -13.80 3.27 2.30
CA ASP A 39 -14.07 2.90 0.92
C ASP A 39 -14.83 1.57 0.82
N GLU A 40 -15.06 1.11 -0.41
CA GLU A 40 -15.75 -0.15 -0.72
C GLU A 40 -15.07 -1.40 -0.16
N ASP A 41 -13.76 -1.33 0.13
CA ASP A 41 -12.98 -2.41 0.76
C ASP A 41 -12.98 -2.31 2.30
N GLY A 42 -13.67 -1.32 2.88
CA GLY A 42 -13.68 -1.04 4.32
C GLY A 42 -12.40 -0.37 4.82
N LEU A 43 -11.55 0.17 3.94
CA LEU A 43 -10.33 0.87 4.30
C LEU A 43 -10.62 2.35 4.52
N LEU A 44 -9.99 2.92 5.55
CA LEU A 44 -10.12 4.32 5.89
C LEU A 44 -9.73 5.22 4.70
N ILE A 45 -10.57 6.21 4.40
CA ILE A 45 -10.25 7.29 3.47
C ILE A 45 -9.56 8.39 4.27
N THR A 46 -8.33 8.73 3.88
CA THR A 46 -7.54 9.77 4.54
C THR A 46 -7.33 10.97 3.62
N THR A 47 -6.67 12.00 4.10
CA THR A 47 -6.31 13.16 3.28
C THR A 47 -4.97 12.97 2.54
N ARG A 48 -4.32 11.81 2.69
CA ARG A 48 -3.00 11.55 2.10
C ARG A 48 -3.10 11.42 0.60
N ALA A 49 -2.30 12.22 -0.08
CA ALA A 49 -2.21 12.28 -1.55
C ALA A 49 -1.02 11.51 -2.11
N GLU A 50 -0.13 11.01 -1.25
CA GLU A 50 1.02 10.20 -1.67
C GLU A 50 0.54 8.93 -2.36
N CYS A 51 1.18 8.62 -3.49
CA CYS A 51 0.76 7.53 -4.36
C CYS A 51 1.99 6.91 -5.02
N TYR A 52 2.65 5.97 -4.33
CA TYR A 52 3.84 5.29 -4.86
C TYR A 52 4.06 3.90 -4.25
N VAL A 53 4.79 3.08 -5.01
CA VAL A 53 5.36 1.82 -4.54
C VAL A 53 6.67 2.12 -3.81
N SER A 54 6.84 1.60 -2.60
CA SER A 54 8.07 1.75 -1.81
C SER A 54 9.01 0.55 -1.92
N ASN A 55 8.45 -0.66 -2.15
CA ASN A 55 9.24 -1.87 -2.36
C ASN A 55 8.46 -2.91 -3.16
N PHE A 56 9.20 -3.79 -3.85
CA PHE A 56 8.65 -4.92 -4.59
C PHE A 56 9.42 -6.19 -4.27
N ASP A 57 8.71 -7.25 -3.90
CA ASP A 57 9.27 -8.57 -3.63
C ASP A 57 8.35 -9.67 -4.16
N LEU A 58 8.91 -10.83 -4.42
CA LEU A 58 8.18 -12.05 -4.79
C LEU A 58 8.62 -13.19 -3.88
N TYR A 59 7.66 -13.96 -3.43
CA TYR A 59 7.88 -15.16 -2.63
C TYR A 59 7.59 -16.41 -3.45
N ASN A 60 8.43 -17.42 -3.29
CA ASN A 60 8.19 -18.76 -3.82
C ASN A 60 7.16 -19.51 -2.96
N THR A 61 6.82 -20.73 -3.36
CA THR A 61 5.87 -21.60 -2.64
C THR A 61 6.31 -21.96 -1.22
N ASP A 62 7.59 -21.83 -0.91
CA ASP A 62 8.13 -22.03 0.43
C ASP A 62 8.11 -20.75 1.27
N HIS A 63 7.41 -19.71 0.80
CA HIS A 63 7.33 -18.38 1.41
C HIS A 63 8.70 -17.69 1.60
N GLN A 64 9.67 -18.03 0.76
CA GLN A 64 10.99 -17.40 0.76
C GLN A 64 11.07 -16.37 -0.37
N THR A 65 11.73 -15.24 -0.09
CA THR A 65 12.01 -14.24 -1.13
C THR A 65 12.93 -14.80 -2.20
N ILE A 66 12.61 -14.52 -3.46
CA ILE A 66 13.43 -14.91 -4.60
C ILE A 66 14.26 -13.75 -5.16
N LYS A 67 14.16 -12.57 -4.56
CA LYS A 67 14.90 -11.40 -5.01
C LYS A 67 16.39 -11.49 -4.74
N LEU A 68 17.16 -10.92 -5.64
CA LEU A 68 18.60 -10.76 -5.52
C LEU A 68 18.92 -9.27 -5.26
N GLY A 69 19.13 -8.94 -3.99
CA GLY A 69 19.34 -7.54 -3.56
C GLY A 69 18.05 -6.74 -3.46
N ASN A 70 18.17 -5.42 -3.42
CA ASN A 70 17.02 -4.53 -3.33
C ASN A 70 16.33 -4.36 -4.68
N ALA A 71 15.02 -4.24 -4.68
CA ALA A 71 14.29 -3.82 -5.87
C ALA A 71 14.60 -2.35 -6.18
N TYR A 72 14.65 -2.02 -7.47
CA TYR A 72 14.73 -0.64 -7.93
C TYR A 72 13.31 -0.13 -8.18
N VAL A 73 12.95 0.99 -7.59
CA VAL A 73 11.63 1.60 -7.80
C VAL A 73 11.80 3.05 -8.25
N ASP A 74 11.28 3.33 -9.44
CA ASP A 74 11.18 4.69 -9.95
C ASP A 74 9.75 5.18 -9.81
N THR A 75 9.53 6.14 -8.91
CA THR A 75 8.20 6.70 -8.62
C THR A 75 7.74 7.70 -9.67
N THR A 76 8.66 8.21 -10.50
CA THR A 76 8.36 9.15 -11.58
C THR A 76 7.95 8.41 -12.83
N ALA A 77 8.73 7.41 -13.23
CA ALA A 77 8.42 6.54 -14.36
C ALA A 77 7.35 5.49 -14.03
N GLN A 78 7.03 5.31 -12.74
CA GLN A 78 6.06 4.32 -12.25
C GLN A 78 6.47 2.88 -12.61
N VAL A 79 7.73 2.56 -12.37
CA VAL A 79 8.32 1.25 -12.67
C VAL A 79 8.94 0.67 -11.40
N ALA A 80 8.67 -0.62 -11.14
CA ALA A 80 9.32 -1.38 -10.08
C ALA A 80 10.06 -2.58 -10.71
N ILE A 81 11.35 -2.68 -10.47
CA ILE A 81 12.23 -3.68 -11.05
C ILE A 81 12.78 -4.57 -9.95
N MET A 82 12.63 -5.87 -10.10
CA MET A 82 13.22 -6.84 -9.21
C MET A 82 14.26 -7.70 -9.93
N TYR A 83 15.37 -7.94 -9.25
CA TYR A 83 16.43 -8.81 -9.76
C TYR A 83 16.28 -10.21 -9.16
N VAL A 84 16.39 -11.22 -9.98
CA VAL A 84 16.38 -12.64 -9.59
C VAL A 84 17.57 -13.39 -10.17
N LYS A 85 17.93 -14.53 -9.60
CA LYS A 85 18.93 -15.41 -10.17
C LYS A 85 18.42 -15.98 -11.49
N PHE A 86 19.35 -16.19 -12.43
CA PHE A 86 19.01 -16.82 -13.71
C PHE A 86 18.35 -18.20 -13.49
N GLY A 87 17.25 -18.44 -14.21
CA GLY A 87 16.48 -19.68 -14.12
C GLY A 87 15.58 -19.78 -12.87
N THR A 88 15.41 -18.70 -12.08
CA THR A 88 14.46 -18.69 -10.97
C THR A 88 13.02 -18.84 -11.48
N PRO A 89 12.24 -19.81 -10.97
CA PRO A 89 10.84 -19.95 -11.33
C PRO A 89 10.03 -18.74 -10.87
N ILE A 90 9.33 -18.10 -11.80
CA ILE A 90 8.50 -16.90 -11.56
C ILE A 90 7.06 -17.06 -12.05
N ASN A 91 6.69 -18.28 -12.45
CA ASN A 91 5.36 -18.63 -12.97
C ASN A 91 4.33 -18.91 -11.88
N ASN A 92 4.76 -19.08 -10.63
CA ASN A 92 3.88 -19.29 -9.48
C ASN A 92 4.51 -18.66 -8.23
N VAL A 93 4.31 -17.36 -8.08
CA VAL A 93 4.91 -16.57 -7.01
C VAL A 93 3.86 -15.71 -6.31
N TRP A 94 4.11 -15.39 -5.05
CA TRP A 94 3.26 -14.47 -4.29
C TRP A 94 3.88 -13.07 -4.32
N PRO A 95 3.26 -12.08 -4.96
CA PRO A 95 3.79 -10.73 -4.99
C PRO A 95 3.54 -10.01 -3.65
N ARG A 96 4.60 -9.40 -3.13
CA ARG A 96 4.55 -8.51 -1.98
C ARG A 96 4.99 -7.11 -2.42
N ILE A 97 4.02 -6.23 -2.55
CA ILE A 97 4.21 -4.85 -2.96
C ILE A 97 3.96 -3.97 -1.74
N SER A 98 4.99 -3.24 -1.32
CA SER A 98 4.86 -2.25 -0.26
C SER A 98 4.50 -0.90 -0.86
N LEU A 99 3.56 -0.22 -0.26
CA LEU A 99 3.04 1.06 -0.73
C LEU A 99 3.40 2.17 0.27
N CYS A 100 3.18 3.41 -0.13
CA CYS A 100 3.10 4.52 0.80
C CYS A 100 1.92 4.35 1.77
N GLU A 101 1.94 5.10 2.86
CA GLU A 101 0.95 4.99 3.94
C GLU A 101 -0.47 5.28 3.42
N ASP A 102 -1.44 4.49 3.90
CA ASP A 102 -2.86 4.55 3.54
C ASP A 102 -3.20 4.26 2.06
N ALA A 103 -2.21 4.02 1.21
CA ALA A 103 -2.45 3.63 -0.18
C ALA A 103 -2.91 2.17 -0.28
N LYS A 104 -3.70 1.87 -1.32
CA LYS A 104 -4.11 0.51 -1.66
C LYS A 104 -3.71 0.14 -3.08
N LEU A 105 -3.64 -1.16 -3.34
CA LEU A 105 -3.33 -1.73 -4.66
C LEU A 105 -4.61 -2.23 -5.34
N ALA A 106 -4.74 -1.95 -6.62
CA ALA A 106 -5.81 -2.48 -7.47
C ALA A 106 -5.23 -3.10 -8.76
N PRO A 107 -5.62 -4.32 -9.13
CA PRO A 107 -6.45 -5.22 -8.34
C PRO A 107 -5.74 -5.69 -7.06
N LYS A 108 -6.53 -6.05 -6.05
CA LYS A 108 -5.99 -6.63 -4.80
C LYS A 108 -5.35 -7.99 -5.10
N ILE A 109 -4.19 -8.23 -4.52
CA ILE A 109 -3.52 -9.53 -4.62
C ILE A 109 -4.19 -10.50 -3.66
N THR A 110 -4.80 -11.54 -4.21
CA THR A 110 -5.54 -12.55 -3.45
C THR A 110 -5.06 -13.97 -3.70
N ASP A 111 -4.15 -14.15 -4.67
CA ASP A 111 -3.69 -15.47 -5.09
C ASP A 111 -2.26 -15.40 -5.64
N TRP A 112 -1.67 -16.57 -5.84
CA TRP A 112 -0.39 -16.76 -6.52
C TRP A 112 -0.51 -16.30 -7.97
N MET A 113 0.56 -15.73 -8.49
CA MET A 113 0.55 -15.10 -9.81
C MET A 113 1.72 -15.58 -10.67
N ASP A 114 1.48 -15.60 -11.99
CA ASP A 114 2.51 -15.81 -12.99
C ASP A 114 3.12 -14.44 -13.39
N PHE A 115 4.42 -14.29 -13.15
CA PHE A 115 5.22 -13.12 -13.55
C PHE A 115 6.13 -13.39 -14.75
N SER A 116 5.99 -14.51 -15.44
CA SER A 116 6.80 -14.83 -16.62
C SER A 116 6.71 -13.76 -17.70
N GLY A 117 5.52 -13.17 -17.85
CA GLY A 117 5.29 -12.06 -18.78
C GLY A 117 5.95 -10.72 -18.38
N SER A 118 6.46 -10.60 -17.16
CA SER A 118 7.17 -9.41 -16.66
C SER A 118 8.68 -9.51 -16.82
N LYS A 119 9.18 -10.62 -17.35
CA LYS A 119 10.62 -10.85 -17.54
C LYS A 119 11.15 -9.98 -18.65
N MET A 120 12.19 -9.20 -18.34
CA MET A 120 12.88 -8.35 -19.31
C MET A 120 13.76 -9.18 -20.24
N ASN A 121 13.73 -8.83 -21.54
CA ASN A 121 14.78 -9.29 -22.46
C ASN A 121 15.96 -8.30 -22.39
N MET A 122 17.03 -8.74 -21.78
CA MET A 122 18.24 -7.90 -21.55
C MET A 122 19.07 -7.67 -22.82
N GLU A 123 18.76 -8.33 -23.93
CA GLU A 123 19.44 -8.09 -25.22
C GLU A 123 19.19 -6.66 -25.75
N PHE A 124 18.09 -6.04 -25.36
CA PHE A 124 17.74 -4.67 -25.76
C PHE A 124 18.42 -3.58 -24.91
N ILE A 125 19.15 -3.95 -23.87
CA ILE A 125 19.79 -3.00 -22.98
C ILE A 125 21.28 -2.96 -23.28
N GLU A 126 21.72 -1.88 -23.91
CA GLU A 126 23.13 -1.66 -24.22
C GLU A 126 23.96 -1.41 -22.96
N GLY A 127 25.18 -1.92 -22.95
CA GLY A 127 26.19 -1.68 -21.93
C GLY A 127 26.47 -2.86 -21.02
N ASP A 128 27.48 -2.71 -20.18
CA ASP A 128 27.96 -3.76 -19.29
C ASP A 128 27.09 -3.83 -18.01
N TRP A 129 25.94 -4.47 -18.13
CA TRP A 129 25.04 -4.74 -17.01
C TRP A 129 25.53 -5.88 -16.10
N LYS A 130 26.64 -6.53 -16.48
CA LYS A 130 27.24 -7.66 -15.75
C LYS A 130 28.26 -7.21 -14.73
N SER A 131 28.83 -6.02 -14.88
CA SER A 131 29.90 -5.49 -14.00
C SER A 131 29.32 -4.41 -13.06
N GLY A 132 29.82 -4.39 -11.84
CA GLY A 132 29.58 -3.33 -10.87
C GLY A 132 28.44 -3.54 -9.91
N ASN A 133 28.17 -2.53 -9.08
CA ASN A 133 27.05 -2.51 -8.15
C ASN A 133 25.76 -2.20 -8.94
N PRO A 134 24.93 -3.18 -9.12
CA PRO A 134 24.10 -3.24 -10.32
C PRO A 134 22.72 -2.66 -10.17
N SER A 135 22.29 -2.35 -8.94
CA SER A 135 20.88 -2.07 -8.73
C SER A 135 20.46 -0.74 -9.35
N ASP A 136 21.15 0.35 -9.03
CA ASP A 136 20.67 1.68 -9.39
C ASP A 136 20.94 2.04 -10.86
N GLN A 137 22.17 1.85 -11.33
CA GLN A 137 22.53 2.16 -12.72
C GLN A 137 21.79 1.30 -13.75
N LEU A 138 21.61 0.00 -13.45
CA LEU A 138 20.86 -0.87 -14.33
C LEU A 138 19.37 -0.51 -14.34
N GLY A 139 18.83 -0.19 -13.18
CA GLY A 139 17.44 0.28 -13.04
C GLY A 139 17.17 1.52 -13.88
N GLU A 140 18.04 2.53 -13.80
CA GLU A 140 17.94 3.76 -14.59
C GLU A 140 18.00 3.49 -16.11
N ARG A 141 18.88 2.60 -16.55
CA ARG A 141 18.95 2.22 -17.97
C ARG A 141 17.69 1.54 -18.46
N ILE A 142 17.13 0.65 -17.65
CA ILE A 142 15.87 -0.02 -17.97
C ILE A 142 14.74 1.00 -18.08
N VAL A 143 14.59 1.87 -17.09
CA VAL A 143 13.55 2.90 -17.07
C VAL A 143 13.66 3.86 -18.25
N ASN A 144 14.89 4.21 -18.66
CA ASN A 144 15.14 5.07 -19.81
C ASN A 144 14.90 4.39 -21.18
N ASN A 145 14.60 3.08 -21.18
CA ASN A 145 14.29 2.34 -22.41
C ASN A 145 12.91 1.64 -22.32
N PRO A 146 11.80 2.39 -22.25
CA PRO A 146 10.47 1.82 -22.10
C PRO A 146 10.02 0.96 -23.27
N SER A 147 10.64 1.09 -24.44
CA SER A 147 10.36 0.24 -25.60
C SER A 147 10.80 -1.22 -25.41
N ALA A 148 11.70 -1.48 -24.46
CA ALA A 148 12.12 -2.82 -24.10
C ALA A 148 11.19 -3.50 -23.07
N PHE A 149 10.17 -2.79 -22.55
CA PHE A 149 9.25 -3.38 -21.59
C PHE A 149 8.35 -4.42 -22.24
N PRO A 150 8.21 -5.61 -21.65
CA PRO A 150 7.30 -6.60 -22.18
C PRO A 150 5.86 -6.06 -22.15
N SER A 151 5.14 -6.20 -23.25
CA SER A 151 3.72 -5.81 -23.33
C SER A 151 2.84 -6.59 -22.35
N THR A 152 3.30 -7.78 -21.93
CA THR A 152 2.66 -8.69 -20.99
C THR A 152 3.06 -8.45 -19.54
N ALA A 153 3.90 -7.43 -19.27
CA ALA A 153 4.34 -7.10 -17.92
C ALA A 153 3.15 -6.82 -17.00
N LYS A 154 3.23 -7.32 -15.77
CA LYS A 154 2.19 -7.09 -14.75
C LYS A 154 2.10 -5.61 -14.41
N ARG A 155 0.87 -5.14 -14.33
CA ARG A 155 0.54 -3.76 -13.99
C ARG A 155 -0.43 -3.75 -12.83
N PHE A 156 -0.21 -2.86 -11.90
CA PHE A 156 -1.10 -2.61 -10.78
C PHE A 156 -1.28 -1.11 -10.60
N THR A 157 -2.48 -0.73 -10.21
CA THR A 157 -2.77 0.67 -9.89
C THR A 157 -2.60 0.87 -8.38
N VAL A 158 -1.75 1.81 -8.01
CA VAL A 158 -1.67 2.33 -6.64
C VAL A 158 -2.71 3.43 -6.51
N ILE A 159 -3.51 3.36 -5.45
CA ILE A 159 -4.55 4.34 -5.14
C ILE A 159 -4.17 5.00 -3.81
N ALA A 160 -4.02 6.31 -3.81
CA ALA A 160 -3.65 7.09 -2.63
C ALA A 160 -4.68 6.98 -1.48
N GLY A 161 -4.30 7.39 -0.27
CA GLY A 161 -5.16 7.38 0.90
C GLY A 161 -6.44 8.20 0.72
N ASN A 162 -6.40 9.28 -0.06
CA ASN A 162 -7.57 10.12 -0.40
C ASN A 162 -8.49 9.50 -1.47
N ARG A 163 -8.12 8.36 -2.07
CA ARG A 163 -8.84 7.66 -3.15
C ARG A 163 -8.98 8.43 -4.48
N GLU A 164 -8.46 9.63 -4.57
CA GLU A 164 -8.54 10.49 -5.76
C GLU A 164 -7.36 10.24 -6.71
N ILE A 165 -6.15 10.14 -6.17
CA ILE A 165 -4.93 9.97 -6.95
C ILE A 165 -4.69 8.50 -7.22
N LYS A 166 -4.49 8.17 -8.49
CA LYS A 166 -4.21 6.81 -8.96
C LYS A 166 -3.01 6.84 -9.89
N LYS A 167 -2.09 5.88 -9.72
CA LYS A 167 -0.91 5.70 -10.58
C LYS A 167 -0.75 4.23 -10.95
N GLU A 168 -0.62 3.96 -12.24
CA GLU A 168 -0.34 2.62 -12.73
C GLU A 168 1.17 2.37 -12.69
N TYR A 169 1.57 1.29 -12.04
CA TYR A 169 2.95 0.83 -11.97
C TYR A 169 3.15 -0.41 -12.80
N ILE A 170 4.28 -0.46 -13.52
CA ILE A 170 4.75 -1.63 -14.27
C ILE A 170 5.76 -2.38 -13.40
N PHE A 171 5.60 -3.70 -13.30
CA PHE A 171 6.45 -4.57 -12.51
C PHE A 171 7.29 -5.44 -13.44
N LEU A 172 8.60 -5.23 -13.39
CA LEU A 172 9.58 -5.90 -14.26
C LEU A 172 10.48 -6.82 -13.46
N ILE A 173 10.91 -7.90 -14.11
CA ILE A 173 11.84 -8.88 -13.53
C ILE A 173 13.05 -9.00 -14.44
N VAL A 174 14.23 -8.88 -13.83
CA VAL A 174 15.51 -9.02 -14.49
C VAL A 174 16.24 -10.24 -13.94
N GLU A 175 16.51 -11.20 -14.79
CA GLU A 175 17.39 -12.32 -14.43
C GLU A 175 18.85 -11.92 -14.51
N ARG A 176 19.59 -12.26 -13.48
CA ARG A 176 21.03 -12.03 -13.42
C ARG A 176 21.77 -13.36 -13.39
N PRO A 177 22.83 -13.52 -14.17
CA PRO A 177 23.71 -14.67 -14.06
C PRO A 177 24.31 -14.71 -12.64
N LEU A 178 24.50 -15.92 -12.13
CA LEU A 178 25.30 -16.13 -10.93
C LEU A 178 26.74 -15.71 -11.26
N GLN A 179 27.27 -14.78 -10.49
CA GLN A 179 28.71 -14.50 -10.51
C GLN A 179 29.46 -15.58 -9.76
#